data_e13877d0ef00e4b0cbde7867fc6e9d7a
#
_entry.id   e13877d0ef00e4b0cbde7867fc6e9d7a
#
_cell.length_a   1.000
_cell.length_b   1.000
_cell.length_c   1.000
_cell.angle_alpha   90.00
_cell.angle_beta   90.00
_cell.angle_gamma   90.00
#
_symmetry.space_group_name_H-M   'P 1'
#
loop_
_entity.id
_entity.type
_entity.pdbx_description
1 polymer ?
#
loop_
_entity_poly.entity_id
_entity_poly.type
_entity_poly.pdbx_seq_one_letter_code
_entity_poly.pdbx_strand_id
1 'polypeptide(L)'
;PKNEAKAYVQKIFKDRIERKGSELVPTQVELRTVSSPPVQYYQELFGDYHKFCVDLGLRKRYESYPSERSFSINDYSKTKDLKIYVDTREQYPFKLDFPSESKGLKFGDYALSDGEICCNCHIERKSIKDFIGTFSGGLERFRREIDRSVEAEAYLVVLVESTISKCMAFDKLPYVSKKIQATPEYIFRNVRDIYRDYDNIQFLFVDGRKEAVRVMKKIFFCGCAYYDYDLQLAYDLKVL
;
A
#
# COMPACT_ATOMS: atom_id res chain seq x y z
N PRO A 1 10.14 9.99 34.53
CA PRO A 1 8.91 9.38 33.98
C PRO A 1 8.87 9.34 32.45
N LYS A 2 9.08 10.48 31.73
CA LYS A 2 8.95 10.52 30.26
C LYS A 2 10.04 9.71 29.53
N ASN A 3 11.27 9.74 30.03
CA ASN A 3 12.39 8.97 29.46
C ASN A 3 12.26 7.47 29.73
N GLU A 4 11.75 7.09 30.88
CA GLU A 4 11.49 5.68 31.23
C GLU A 4 10.37 5.10 30.36
N ALA A 5 9.30 5.87 30.11
CA ALA A 5 8.23 5.48 29.20
C ALA A 5 8.75 5.29 27.77
N LYS A 6 9.64 6.19 27.30
CA LYS A 6 10.28 6.05 25.98
C LYS A 6 11.14 4.79 25.90
N ALA A 7 11.98 4.52 26.91
CA ALA A 7 12.83 3.33 26.94
C ALA A 7 12.00 2.04 26.95
N TYR A 8 10.88 2.00 27.67
CA TYR A 8 9.97 0.87 27.70
C TYR A 8 9.32 0.61 26.32
N VAL A 9 8.78 1.67 25.69
CA VAL A 9 8.18 1.57 24.35
C VAL A 9 9.22 1.12 23.32
N GLN A 10 10.43 1.67 23.39
CA GLN A 10 11.55 1.31 22.50
C GLN A 10 11.89 -0.18 22.62
N LYS A 11 11.99 -0.72 23.84
CA LYS A 11 12.24 -2.13 24.08
C LYS A 11 11.16 -3.02 23.48
N ILE A 12 9.87 -2.71 23.76
CA ILE A 12 8.75 -3.49 23.23
C ILE A 12 8.73 -3.47 21.68
N PHE A 13 9.00 -2.31 21.08
CA PHE A 13 9.04 -2.19 19.63
C PHE A 13 10.18 -3.05 19.06
N LYS A 14 11.37 -2.98 19.62
CA LYS A 14 12.52 -3.79 19.24
C LYS A 14 12.23 -5.30 19.37
N ASP A 15 11.72 -5.75 20.51
CA ASP A 15 11.36 -7.15 20.73
C ASP A 15 10.31 -7.67 19.71
N ARG A 16 9.39 -6.80 19.28
CA ARG A 16 8.40 -7.15 18.24
C ARG A 16 9.05 -7.32 16.87
N ILE A 17 9.98 -6.43 16.52
CA ILE A 17 10.69 -6.48 15.24
C ILE A 17 11.57 -7.72 15.16
N GLU A 18 12.34 -8.01 16.19
CA GLU A 18 13.20 -9.19 16.26
C GLU A 18 12.39 -10.48 16.10
N ARG A 19 11.23 -10.58 16.72
CA ARG A 19 10.32 -11.74 16.58
C ARG A 19 9.71 -11.86 15.17
N LYS A 20 9.60 -10.78 14.41
CA LYS A 20 9.06 -10.78 13.05
C LYS A 20 10.12 -11.09 11.98
N GLY A 21 11.42 -11.02 12.32
CA GLY A 21 12.52 -11.31 11.41
C GLY A 21 12.61 -10.32 10.23
N SER A 22 12.10 -9.10 10.39
CA SER A 22 12.18 -8.06 9.35
C SER A 22 13.33 -7.10 9.67
N GLU A 23 14.18 -6.84 8.70
CA GLU A 23 15.25 -5.85 8.79
C GLU A 23 14.80 -4.45 8.33
N LEU A 24 13.58 -4.33 7.80
CA LEU A 24 13.05 -3.09 7.25
C LEU A 24 12.19 -2.35 8.28
N VAL A 25 12.20 -1.02 8.17
CA VAL A 25 11.28 -0.17 8.93
C VAL A 25 9.84 -0.57 8.64
N PRO A 26 9.02 -0.93 9.65
CA PRO A 26 7.65 -1.35 9.43
C PRO A 26 6.78 -0.25 8.82
N THR A 27 5.94 -0.64 7.89
CA THR A 27 4.94 0.25 7.27
C THR A 27 3.75 0.49 8.20
N GLN A 28 2.95 1.52 7.89
CA GLN A 28 1.69 1.79 8.56
C GLN A 28 0.75 0.57 8.53
N VAL A 29 0.68 -0.14 7.39
CA VAL A 29 -0.12 -1.37 7.25
C VAL A 29 0.39 -2.46 8.19
N GLU A 30 1.69 -2.70 8.22
CA GLU A 30 2.28 -3.71 9.10
C GLU A 30 2.00 -3.43 10.57
N LEU A 31 2.20 -2.18 11.03
CA LEU A 31 1.92 -1.80 12.42
C LEU A 31 0.44 -1.97 12.77
N ARG A 32 -0.46 -1.44 11.95
CA ARG A 32 -1.91 -1.52 12.20
C ARG A 32 -2.43 -2.95 12.24
N THR A 33 -1.81 -3.86 11.50
CA THR A 33 -2.26 -5.26 11.40
C THR A 33 -1.67 -6.19 12.46
N VAL A 34 -0.78 -5.70 13.33
CA VAL A 34 -0.26 -6.43 14.50
C VAL A 34 -0.69 -5.81 15.82
N SER A 35 -1.74 -4.98 15.80
CA SER A 35 -2.23 -4.25 17.00
C SER A 35 -1.15 -3.40 17.67
N SER A 36 -0.23 -2.86 16.87
CA SER A 36 0.76 -1.88 17.29
C SER A 36 0.18 -0.47 17.20
N PRO A 37 0.67 0.50 17.98
CA PRO A 37 0.38 1.90 17.68
C PRO A 37 0.76 2.27 16.24
N PRO A 38 0.04 3.19 15.61
CA PRO A 38 0.35 3.64 14.25
C PRO A 38 1.64 4.47 14.22
N VAL A 39 2.18 4.71 13.02
CA VAL A 39 3.42 5.49 12.81
C VAL A 39 3.36 6.86 13.50
N GLN A 40 2.20 7.52 13.46
CA GLN A 40 2.00 8.84 14.07
C GLN A 40 2.34 8.86 15.56
N TYR A 41 2.00 7.79 16.30
CA TYR A 41 2.33 7.68 17.73
C TYR A 41 3.85 7.70 17.97
N TYR A 42 4.60 6.97 17.17
CA TYR A 42 6.06 6.95 17.27
C TYR A 42 6.68 8.27 16.80
N GLN A 43 6.12 8.88 15.77
CA GLN A 43 6.51 10.20 15.28
C GLN A 43 6.35 11.27 16.38
N GLU A 44 5.22 11.30 17.06
CA GLU A 44 4.97 12.23 18.17
C GLU A 44 5.88 11.97 19.39
N LEU A 45 6.11 10.70 19.70
CA LEU A 45 6.88 10.32 20.89
C LEU A 45 8.38 10.54 20.72
N PHE A 46 8.93 10.25 19.54
CA PHE A 46 10.38 10.26 19.26
C PHE A 46 10.82 11.40 18.33
N GLY A 47 9.90 12.12 17.70
CA GLY A 47 10.16 13.24 16.78
C GLY A 47 10.40 12.83 15.34
N ASP A 48 11.00 11.66 15.09
CA ASP A 48 11.21 11.08 13.76
C ASP A 48 11.10 9.56 13.82
N TYR A 49 10.05 9.01 13.20
CA TYR A 49 9.79 7.58 13.19
C TYR A 49 10.88 6.78 12.46
N HIS A 50 11.32 7.28 11.31
CA HIS A 50 12.33 6.56 10.52
C HIS A 50 13.67 6.54 11.24
N LYS A 51 14.09 7.70 11.78
CA LYS A 51 15.29 7.79 12.60
C LYS A 51 15.21 6.88 13.82
N PHE A 52 14.09 6.88 14.53
CA PHE A 52 13.84 5.97 15.67
C PHE A 52 14.06 4.51 15.28
N CYS A 53 13.51 4.07 14.15
CA CYS A 53 13.67 2.70 13.66
C CYS A 53 15.13 2.39 13.24
N VAL A 54 15.78 3.33 12.57
CA VAL A 54 17.21 3.19 12.19
C VAL A 54 18.10 3.11 13.41
N ASP A 55 17.85 3.89 14.45
CA ASP A 55 18.59 3.83 15.72
C ASP A 55 18.38 2.45 16.45
N LEU A 56 17.35 1.69 16.09
CA LEU A 56 17.13 0.29 16.53
C LEU A 56 17.80 -0.75 15.62
N GLY A 57 18.53 -0.32 14.58
CA GLY A 57 19.23 -1.19 13.64
C GLY A 57 18.42 -1.61 12.41
N LEU A 58 17.26 -0.97 12.14
CA LEU A 58 16.46 -1.28 10.96
C LEU A 58 16.92 -0.49 9.74
N ARG A 59 16.77 -1.09 8.55
CA ARG A 59 17.02 -0.46 7.27
C ARG A 59 15.78 0.32 6.81
N LYS A 60 15.97 1.54 6.32
CA LYS A 60 14.88 2.36 5.75
C LYS A 60 14.19 1.64 4.59
N ARG A 61 12.87 1.78 4.52
CA ARG A 61 12.06 1.43 3.37
C ARG A 61 11.65 2.68 2.59
N TYR A 62 11.29 3.75 3.29
CA TYR A 62 10.90 5.04 2.73
C TYR A 62 11.81 6.15 3.22
N GLU A 63 11.96 7.21 2.40
CA GLU A 63 12.91 8.28 2.69
C GLU A 63 12.38 9.28 3.71
N SER A 64 11.09 9.58 3.70
CA SER A 64 10.55 10.70 4.43
C SER A 64 9.17 10.44 5.04
N TYR A 65 8.85 11.22 6.08
CA TYR A 65 7.50 11.31 6.61
C TYR A 65 6.63 12.14 5.66
N PRO A 66 5.42 11.67 5.24
CA PRO A 66 4.60 12.38 4.25
C PRO A 66 4.11 13.72 4.74
N SER A 67 4.04 14.71 3.85
CA SER A 67 3.51 16.05 4.07
C SER A 67 2.55 16.45 2.94
N GLU A 68 1.84 17.55 3.06
CA GLU A 68 0.93 18.05 2.01
C GLU A 68 1.63 18.28 0.66
N ARG A 69 2.92 18.62 0.68
CA ARG A 69 3.72 18.85 -0.53
C ARG A 69 4.19 17.55 -1.20
N SER A 70 4.20 16.44 -0.48
CA SER A 70 4.74 15.15 -0.97
C SER A 70 3.96 14.61 -2.16
N PHE A 71 2.65 14.91 -2.22
CA PHE A 71 1.74 14.46 -3.29
C PHE A 71 1.14 15.63 -4.06
N SER A 72 1.91 16.73 -4.21
CA SER A 72 1.50 17.81 -5.09
C SER A 72 1.41 17.29 -6.53
N ILE A 73 0.33 17.62 -7.20
CA ILE A 73 0.12 17.23 -8.60
C ILE A 73 1.20 17.92 -9.44
N ASN A 74 2.05 17.12 -10.08
CA ASN A 74 2.91 17.62 -11.15
C ASN A 74 2.02 18.08 -12.31
N ASP A 75 2.37 19.20 -12.92
CA ASP A 75 1.59 19.76 -14.02
C ASP A 75 1.79 18.90 -15.30
N TYR A 76 1.05 17.78 -15.37
CA TYR A 76 0.93 16.96 -16.58
C TYR A 76 0.01 17.61 -17.62
N SER A 77 -0.57 18.80 -17.34
CA SER A 77 -1.48 19.49 -18.26
C SER A 77 -0.82 19.85 -19.62
N LYS A 78 0.52 19.85 -19.66
CA LYS A 78 1.32 20.08 -20.87
C LYS A 78 1.56 18.83 -21.72
N THR A 79 1.26 17.63 -21.19
CA THR A 79 1.47 16.37 -21.90
C THR A 79 0.23 16.05 -22.74
N LYS A 80 0.33 16.15 -24.07
CA LYS A 80 -0.82 16.12 -24.99
C LYS A 80 -1.56 14.80 -25.07
N ASP A 81 -0.93 13.67 -24.73
CA ASP A 81 -1.48 12.32 -24.93
C ASP A 81 -1.61 11.51 -23.62
N LEU A 82 -1.69 12.21 -22.50
CA LEU A 82 -1.78 11.56 -21.18
C LEU A 82 -3.13 10.85 -21.01
N LYS A 83 -3.08 9.55 -20.73
CA LYS A 83 -4.25 8.70 -20.52
C LYS A 83 -3.99 7.61 -19.49
N ILE A 84 -5.04 7.08 -18.93
CA ILE A 84 -4.97 5.91 -18.04
C ILE A 84 -5.24 4.66 -18.87
N TYR A 85 -4.27 3.73 -18.93
CA TYR A 85 -4.50 2.40 -19.45
C TYR A 85 -5.30 1.59 -18.41
N VAL A 86 -6.33 0.89 -18.90
CA VAL A 86 -7.16 -0.03 -18.13
C VAL A 86 -6.96 -1.43 -18.70
N ASP A 87 -6.57 -2.39 -17.88
CA ASP A 87 -6.34 -3.76 -18.35
C ASP A 87 -7.61 -4.36 -18.98
N THR A 88 -7.44 -5.03 -20.11
CA THR A 88 -8.55 -5.67 -20.84
C THR A 88 -9.29 -6.75 -20.04
N ARG A 89 -8.66 -7.28 -18.97
CA ARG A 89 -9.23 -8.31 -18.08
C ARG A 89 -10.00 -7.72 -16.91
N GLU A 90 -9.93 -6.37 -16.68
CA GLU A 90 -10.68 -5.71 -15.61
C GLU A 90 -12.18 -5.69 -15.95
N GLN A 91 -12.96 -6.49 -15.21
CA GLN A 91 -14.39 -6.66 -15.48
C GLN A 91 -15.26 -5.51 -14.95
N TYR A 92 -14.78 -4.82 -13.93
CA TYR A 92 -15.49 -3.72 -13.26
C TYR A 92 -14.62 -2.46 -13.17
N PRO A 93 -14.24 -1.87 -14.32
CA PRO A 93 -13.32 -0.75 -14.33
C PRO A 93 -13.88 0.47 -13.59
N PHE A 94 -12.98 1.29 -13.07
CA PHE A 94 -13.34 2.58 -12.50
C PHE A 94 -14.03 3.47 -13.54
N LYS A 95 -15.05 4.22 -13.10
CA LYS A 95 -15.57 5.34 -13.91
C LYS A 95 -14.58 6.51 -13.77
N LEU A 96 -13.85 6.76 -14.83
CA LEU A 96 -12.81 7.79 -14.85
C LEU A 96 -13.36 9.07 -15.49
N ASP A 97 -13.06 10.19 -14.89
CA ASP A 97 -13.26 11.53 -15.42
C ASP A 97 -11.98 12.05 -16.14
N PHE A 98 -11.19 11.13 -16.68
CA PHE A 98 -9.91 11.36 -17.34
C PHE A 98 -9.79 10.46 -18.57
N PRO A 99 -9.07 10.88 -19.64
CA PRO A 99 -8.87 10.04 -20.82
C PRO A 99 -8.35 8.65 -20.45
N SER A 100 -8.99 7.62 -20.98
CA SER A 100 -8.62 6.23 -20.70
C SER A 100 -8.71 5.37 -21.95
N GLU A 101 -7.88 4.33 -21.99
CA GLU A 101 -7.80 3.37 -23.09
C GLU A 101 -7.71 1.96 -22.54
N SER A 102 -8.48 1.03 -23.10
CA SER A 102 -8.37 -0.39 -22.78
C SER A 102 -7.14 -0.99 -23.45
N LYS A 103 -6.22 -1.56 -22.66
CA LYS A 103 -4.96 -2.12 -23.15
C LYS A 103 -4.55 -3.33 -22.29
N GLY A 104 -4.06 -4.41 -22.92
CA GLY A 104 -3.52 -5.55 -22.16
C GLY A 104 -2.28 -5.14 -21.38
N LEU A 105 -2.33 -5.21 -20.06
CA LEU A 105 -1.21 -4.98 -19.17
C LEU A 105 -0.58 -6.33 -18.75
N LYS A 106 0.74 -6.37 -18.56
CA LYS A 106 1.44 -7.58 -18.10
C LYS A 106 1.09 -7.93 -16.65
N PHE A 107 0.83 -6.91 -15.83
CA PHE A 107 0.43 -6.98 -14.42
C PHE A 107 -0.30 -5.69 -14.04
N GLY A 108 -1.07 -5.74 -12.94
CA GLY A 108 -1.93 -4.64 -12.50
C GLY A 108 -3.12 -4.38 -13.41
N ASP A 109 -4.05 -3.55 -12.95
CA ASP A 109 -5.29 -3.21 -13.64
C ASP A 109 -5.24 -1.82 -14.29
N TYR A 110 -4.39 -0.90 -13.78
CA TYR A 110 -4.29 0.48 -14.25
C TYR A 110 -2.84 0.94 -14.31
N ALA A 111 -2.52 1.77 -15.32
CA ALA A 111 -1.25 2.48 -15.43
C ALA A 111 -1.47 3.84 -16.11
N LEU A 112 -0.73 4.88 -15.72
CA LEU A 112 -0.71 6.16 -16.43
C LEU A 112 0.27 6.09 -17.58
N SER A 113 -0.08 6.69 -18.74
CA SER A 113 0.77 6.68 -19.93
C SER A 113 0.72 8.03 -20.68
N ASP A 114 1.86 8.45 -21.19
CA ASP A 114 2.04 9.52 -22.18
C ASP A 114 2.60 8.99 -23.51
N GLY A 115 2.37 7.70 -23.77
CA GLY A 115 2.96 6.89 -24.84
C GLY A 115 3.74 5.71 -24.24
N GLU A 116 4.44 5.96 -23.15
CA GLU A 116 5.06 4.95 -22.27
C GLU A 116 4.40 4.98 -20.89
N ILE A 117 4.62 3.97 -20.05
CA ILE A 117 4.07 3.95 -18.70
C ILE A 117 4.85 4.91 -17.79
N CYS A 118 4.15 5.92 -17.29
CA CYS A 118 4.74 6.96 -16.46
C CYS A 118 5.23 6.38 -15.13
N CYS A 119 6.48 6.68 -14.77
CA CYS A 119 7.14 6.24 -13.52
C CYS A 119 7.08 4.72 -13.28
N ASN A 120 6.79 3.93 -14.32
CA ASN A 120 6.62 2.47 -14.24
C ASN A 120 5.70 2.00 -13.08
N CYS A 121 4.67 2.82 -12.77
CA CYS A 121 3.71 2.57 -11.69
C CYS A 121 2.47 1.89 -12.22
N HIS A 122 2.13 0.78 -11.58
CA HIS A 122 0.90 0.04 -11.85
C HIS A 122 0.03 -0.04 -10.59
N ILE A 123 -1.27 0.00 -10.77
CA ILE A 123 -2.24 -0.20 -9.69
C ILE A 123 -3.00 -1.50 -9.91
N GLU A 124 -2.96 -2.36 -8.94
CA GLU A 124 -3.79 -3.58 -8.84
C GLU A 124 -4.98 -3.28 -7.94
N ARG A 125 -6.19 -3.25 -8.50
CA ARG A 125 -7.42 -2.98 -7.77
C ARG A 125 -7.96 -4.23 -7.09
N LYS A 126 -8.36 -4.11 -5.84
CA LYS A 126 -8.99 -5.21 -5.12
C LYS A 126 -10.28 -4.76 -4.44
N SER A 127 -11.40 -5.42 -4.75
CA SER A 127 -12.53 -5.42 -3.81
C SER A 127 -12.14 -6.17 -2.54
N ILE A 128 -12.88 -5.99 -1.44
CA ILE A 128 -12.61 -6.76 -0.20
C ILE A 128 -12.72 -8.27 -0.44
N LYS A 129 -13.62 -8.73 -1.30
CA LYS A 129 -13.78 -10.15 -1.64
C LYS A 129 -12.56 -10.67 -2.41
N ASP A 130 -12.10 -9.90 -3.39
CA ASP A 130 -10.94 -10.26 -4.20
C ASP A 130 -9.66 -10.22 -3.37
N PHE A 131 -9.55 -9.27 -2.44
CA PHE A 131 -8.46 -9.21 -1.47
C PHE A 131 -8.41 -10.47 -0.61
N ILE A 132 -9.52 -10.86 0.01
CA ILE A 132 -9.60 -12.08 0.80
C ILE A 132 -9.26 -13.31 -0.05
N GLY A 133 -9.85 -13.42 -1.25
CA GLY A 133 -9.60 -14.53 -2.18
C GLY A 133 -8.14 -14.65 -2.60
N THR A 134 -7.51 -13.51 -2.90
CA THR A 134 -6.10 -13.44 -3.28
C THR A 134 -5.19 -13.89 -2.13
N PHE A 135 -5.41 -13.40 -0.92
CA PHE A 135 -4.56 -13.68 0.23
C PHE A 135 -4.94 -14.95 1.01
N SER A 136 -5.99 -15.69 0.57
CA SER A 136 -6.30 -17.04 1.06
C SER A 136 -5.80 -18.13 0.10
N GLY A 137 -6.53 -18.38 -0.98
CA GLY A 137 -6.20 -19.44 -1.94
C GLY A 137 -5.45 -18.97 -3.20
N GLY A 138 -5.42 -17.67 -3.47
CA GLY A 138 -4.82 -17.08 -4.66
C GLY A 138 -3.38 -16.57 -4.52
N LEU A 139 -2.76 -16.74 -3.34
CA LEU A 139 -1.48 -16.12 -2.99
C LEU A 139 -0.36 -16.44 -3.97
N GLU A 140 -0.20 -17.71 -4.35
CA GLU A 140 0.85 -18.14 -5.27
C GLU A 140 0.70 -17.54 -6.68
N ARG A 141 -0.54 -17.39 -7.14
CA ARG A 141 -0.81 -16.71 -8.41
C ARG A 141 -0.42 -15.24 -8.33
N PHE A 142 -0.74 -14.59 -7.21
CA PHE A 142 -0.43 -13.20 -6.98
C PHE A 142 1.09 -12.98 -6.82
N ARG A 143 1.81 -13.88 -6.15
CA ARG A 143 3.29 -13.83 -6.09
C ARG A 143 3.90 -13.85 -7.50
N ARG A 144 3.45 -14.74 -8.39
CA ARG A 144 3.91 -14.74 -9.79
C ARG A 144 3.58 -13.45 -10.55
N GLU A 145 2.54 -12.74 -10.16
CA GLU A 145 2.24 -11.42 -10.73
C GLU A 145 3.23 -10.36 -10.24
N ILE A 146 3.54 -10.37 -8.94
CA ILE A 146 4.56 -9.49 -8.36
C ILE A 146 5.93 -9.79 -8.97
N ASP A 147 6.30 -11.08 -9.14
CA ASP A 147 7.56 -11.48 -9.76
C ASP A 147 7.71 -10.87 -11.16
N ARG A 148 6.65 -10.90 -11.98
CA ARG A 148 6.64 -10.23 -13.29
C ARG A 148 6.81 -8.72 -13.20
N SER A 149 6.30 -8.09 -12.14
CA SER A 149 6.50 -6.66 -11.93
C SER A 149 7.94 -6.33 -11.51
N VAL A 150 8.56 -7.21 -10.72
CA VAL A 150 9.99 -7.10 -10.37
C VAL A 150 10.88 -7.25 -11.61
N GLU A 151 10.62 -8.26 -12.45
CA GLU A 151 11.35 -8.48 -13.71
C GLU A 151 11.24 -7.27 -14.67
N ALA A 152 10.14 -6.55 -14.59
CA ALA A 152 9.90 -5.34 -15.40
C ALA A 152 10.38 -4.05 -14.72
N GLU A 153 11.07 -4.15 -13.57
CA GLU A 153 11.47 -2.99 -12.75
C GLU A 153 10.29 -2.05 -12.45
N ALA A 154 9.08 -2.61 -12.35
CA ALA A 154 7.86 -1.86 -12.13
C ALA A 154 7.47 -1.84 -10.66
N TYR A 155 6.72 -0.80 -10.28
CA TYR A 155 6.17 -0.63 -8.96
C TYR A 155 4.67 -0.97 -8.96
N LEU A 156 4.25 -1.79 -8.01
CA LEU A 156 2.87 -2.24 -7.90
C LEU A 156 2.20 -1.70 -6.63
N VAL A 157 1.11 -0.97 -6.78
CA VAL A 157 0.27 -0.53 -5.66
C VAL A 157 -1.01 -1.36 -5.63
N VAL A 158 -1.18 -2.16 -4.59
CA VAL A 158 -2.42 -2.91 -4.35
C VAL A 158 -3.42 -1.99 -3.67
N LEU A 159 -4.38 -1.51 -4.45
CA LEU A 159 -5.41 -0.56 -4.00
C LEU A 159 -6.68 -1.32 -3.61
N VAL A 160 -6.94 -1.39 -2.31
CA VAL A 160 -8.09 -2.12 -1.74
C VAL A 160 -9.23 -1.15 -1.47
N GLU A 161 -10.41 -1.42 -2.08
CA GLU A 161 -11.64 -0.62 -1.94
C GLU A 161 -12.34 -0.83 -0.58
N SER A 162 -11.57 -0.92 0.49
CA SER A 162 -12.07 -1.08 1.86
C SER A 162 -11.02 -0.63 2.86
N THR A 163 -11.44 -0.11 4.00
CA THR A 163 -10.50 0.30 5.06
C THR A 163 -9.81 -0.90 5.70
N ILE A 164 -8.61 -0.70 6.26
CA ILE A 164 -7.88 -1.74 7.01
C ILE A 164 -8.79 -2.33 8.11
N SER A 165 -9.51 -1.48 8.85
CA SER A 165 -10.36 -1.92 9.96
C SER A 165 -11.50 -2.85 9.50
N LYS A 166 -12.12 -2.55 8.35
CA LYS A 166 -13.12 -3.45 7.73
C LYS A 166 -12.49 -4.76 7.27
N CYS A 167 -11.29 -4.68 6.66
CA CYS A 167 -10.57 -5.87 6.23
C CYS A 167 -10.10 -6.73 7.40
N MET A 168 -9.71 -6.13 8.53
CA MET A 168 -9.33 -6.87 9.76
C MET A 168 -10.52 -7.52 10.49
N ALA A 169 -11.74 -7.15 10.14
CA ALA A 169 -12.97 -7.69 10.71
C ALA A 169 -13.89 -8.31 9.65
N PHE A 170 -13.34 -8.78 8.53
CA PHE A 170 -14.15 -9.24 7.41
C PHE A 170 -15.02 -10.45 7.77
N ASP A 171 -14.60 -11.29 8.69
CA ASP A 171 -15.31 -12.45 9.23
C ASP A 171 -16.64 -12.06 9.92
N LYS A 172 -16.76 -10.80 10.34
CA LYS A 172 -17.98 -10.22 10.95
C LYS A 172 -18.87 -9.51 9.92
N LEU A 173 -18.43 -9.35 8.67
CA LEU A 173 -19.18 -8.63 7.66
C LEU A 173 -20.26 -9.51 7.04
N PRO A 174 -21.53 -9.05 6.97
CA PRO A 174 -22.67 -9.88 6.54
C PRO A 174 -22.62 -10.30 5.06
N TYR A 175 -21.87 -9.54 4.23
CA TYR A 175 -21.72 -9.80 2.80
C TYR A 175 -20.50 -10.66 2.45
N VAL A 176 -19.68 -11.01 3.44
CA VAL A 176 -18.56 -11.94 3.26
C VAL A 176 -19.05 -13.35 3.54
N SER A 177 -18.73 -14.27 2.64
CA SER A 177 -19.20 -15.65 2.76
C SER A 177 -18.68 -16.34 4.01
N LYS A 178 -19.57 -16.91 4.81
CA LYS A 178 -19.24 -17.74 5.98
C LYS A 178 -18.47 -19.04 5.61
N LYS A 179 -18.38 -19.39 4.32
CA LYS A 179 -17.59 -20.53 3.84
C LYS A 179 -16.09 -20.23 3.78
N ILE A 180 -15.69 -18.96 3.93
CA ILE A 180 -14.29 -18.57 3.96
C ILE A 180 -13.70 -19.05 5.30
N GLN A 181 -12.77 -19.99 5.24
CA GLN A 181 -12.08 -20.53 6.42
C GLN A 181 -10.86 -19.68 6.85
N ALA A 182 -10.36 -18.82 5.96
CA ALA A 182 -9.24 -17.95 6.27
C ALA A 182 -9.64 -16.90 7.31
N THR A 183 -8.81 -16.71 8.31
CA THR A 183 -8.99 -15.67 9.33
C THR A 183 -8.36 -14.35 8.90
N PRO A 184 -8.80 -13.20 9.44
CA PRO A 184 -8.14 -11.92 9.21
C PRO A 184 -6.63 -11.97 9.53
N GLU A 185 -6.25 -12.61 10.61
CA GLU A 185 -4.83 -12.75 11.00
C GLU A 185 -4.02 -13.53 9.96
N TYR A 186 -4.58 -14.61 9.40
CA TYR A 186 -3.94 -15.37 8.32
C TYR A 186 -3.72 -14.49 7.08
N ILE A 187 -4.75 -13.77 6.65
CA ILE A 187 -4.70 -12.88 5.48
C ILE A 187 -3.63 -11.80 5.68
N PHE A 188 -3.64 -11.10 6.80
CA PHE A 188 -2.68 -10.04 7.05
C PHE A 188 -1.27 -10.52 7.36
N ARG A 189 -1.10 -11.75 7.84
CA ARG A 189 0.21 -12.39 7.87
C ARG A 189 0.78 -12.51 6.46
N ASN A 190 0.00 -12.98 5.49
CA ASN A 190 0.42 -13.07 4.10
C ASN A 190 0.74 -11.70 3.48
N VAL A 191 0.00 -10.64 3.83
CA VAL A 191 0.32 -9.27 3.42
C VAL A 191 1.69 -8.83 3.99
N ARG A 192 1.96 -9.10 5.27
CA ARG A 192 3.26 -8.79 5.90
C ARG A 192 4.41 -9.60 5.30
N ASP A 193 4.16 -10.87 4.92
CA ASP A 193 5.14 -11.70 4.22
C ASP A 193 5.47 -11.13 2.84
N ILE A 194 4.48 -10.62 2.10
CA ILE A 194 4.71 -9.90 0.83
C ILE A 194 5.59 -8.66 1.06
N TYR A 195 5.30 -7.83 2.07
CA TYR A 195 6.13 -6.67 2.38
C TYR A 195 7.59 -7.03 2.73
N ARG A 196 7.81 -8.19 3.38
CA ARG A 196 9.16 -8.68 3.67
C ARG A 196 9.89 -9.15 2.41
N ASP A 197 9.16 -9.82 1.51
CA ASP A 197 9.75 -10.53 0.38
C ASP A 197 9.94 -9.62 -0.85
N TYR A 198 9.22 -8.48 -0.94
CA TYR A 198 9.20 -7.58 -2.11
C TYR A 198 9.32 -6.11 -1.72
N ASP A 199 10.24 -5.40 -2.36
CA ASP A 199 10.48 -3.97 -2.11
C ASP A 199 9.67 -3.07 -3.06
N ASN A 200 9.17 -3.60 -4.18
CA ASN A 200 8.48 -2.86 -5.24
C ASN A 200 6.94 -2.83 -5.09
N ILE A 201 6.40 -3.18 -3.93
CA ILE A 201 4.96 -3.25 -3.71
C ILE A 201 4.52 -2.44 -2.49
N GLN A 202 3.37 -1.78 -2.60
CA GLN A 202 2.66 -1.20 -1.46
C GLN A 202 1.19 -1.61 -1.44
N PHE A 203 0.62 -1.68 -0.23
CA PHE A 203 -0.82 -1.86 -0.04
C PHE A 203 -1.43 -0.55 0.44
N LEU A 204 -2.55 -0.18 -0.16
CA LEU A 204 -3.31 1.01 0.19
C LEU A 204 -4.79 0.66 0.35
N PHE A 205 -5.28 0.77 1.57
CA PHE A 205 -6.66 0.50 1.96
C PHE A 205 -7.42 1.82 2.09
N VAL A 206 -8.51 1.98 1.34
CA VAL A 206 -9.24 3.25 1.28
C VAL A 206 -10.73 3.06 1.54
N ASP A 207 -11.46 4.13 1.84
CA ASP A 207 -12.89 4.05 2.18
C ASP A 207 -13.77 3.97 0.92
N GLY A 208 -13.65 2.85 0.21
CA GLY A 208 -14.51 2.50 -0.91
C GLY A 208 -14.05 3.03 -2.27
N ARG A 209 -14.87 2.72 -3.28
CA ARG A 209 -14.54 2.85 -4.69
C ARG A 209 -14.30 4.30 -5.16
N LYS A 210 -15.08 5.26 -4.67
CA LYS A 210 -14.90 6.69 -5.00
C LYS A 210 -13.54 7.19 -4.56
N GLU A 211 -13.17 6.82 -3.34
CA GLU A 211 -11.91 7.19 -2.75
C GLU A 211 -10.74 6.52 -3.45
N ALA A 212 -10.91 5.24 -3.86
CA ALA A 212 -9.92 4.53 -4.65
C ALA A 212 -9.59 5.26 -5.97
N VAL A 213 -10.59 5.76 -6.69
CA VAL A 213 -10.37 6.57 -7.91
C VAL A 213 -9.60 7.85 -7.60
N ARG A 214 -9.96 8.55 -6.53
CA ARG A 214 -9.31 9.80 -6.12
C ARG A 214 -7.83 9.60 -5.82
N VAL A 215 -7.52 8.61 -4.99
CA VAL A 215 -6.12 8.34 -4.59
C VAL A 215 -5.29 7.76 -5.72
N MET A 216 -5.86 6.89 -6.57
CA MET A 216 -5.21 6.38 -7.78
C MET A 216 -4.72 7.54 -8.67
N LYS A 217 -5.61 8.50 -8.98
CA LYS A 217 -5.22 9.68 -9.78
C LYS A 217 -4.12 10.47 -9.08
N LYS A 218 -4.22 10.66 -7.77
CA LYS A 218 -3.22 11.40 -7.01
C LYS A 218 -1.85 10.71 -7.03
N ILE A 219 -1.80 9.38 -6.91
CA ILE A 219 -0.58 8.58 -7.06
C ILE A 219 -0.01 8.73 -8.47
N PHE A 220 -0.82 8.61 -9.51
CA PHE A 220 -0.35 8.74 -10.88
C PHE A 220 0.18 10.13 -11.21
N PHE A 221 -0.47 11.17 -10.68
CA PHE A 221 -0.10 12.56 -11.00
C PHE A 221 0.98 13.16 -10.11
N CYS A 222 1.39 12.49 -9.02
CA CYS A 222 2.52 12.95 -8.21
C CYS A 222 3.90 12.58 -8.79
N GLY A 223 3.94 11.95 -9.96
CA GLY A 223 5.19 11.43 -10.53
C GLY A 223 5.72 10.25 -9.73
N CYS A 224 7.02 10.20 -9.47
CA CYS A 224 7.66 9.09 -8.74
C CYS A 224 7.62 9.24 -7.21
N ALA A 225 6.92 10.23 -6.66
CA ALA A 225 6.91 10.49 -5.21
C ALA A 225 6.37 9.31 -4.38
N TYR A 226 5.54 8.44 -4.97
CA TYR A 226 5.03 7.25 -4.28
C TYR A 226 6.13 6.26 -3.86
N TYR A 227 7.34 6.33 -4.42
CA TYR A 227 8.49 5.52 -3.98
C TYR A 227 9.01 5.94 -2.61
N ASP A 228 8.95 7.24 -2.32
CA ASP A 228 9.62 7.84 -1.17
C ASP A 228 8.78 7.79 0.11
N TYR A 229 7.48 7.43 -0.01
CA TYR A 229 6.53 7.54 1.10
C TYR A 229 5.70 6.28 1.30
N ASP A 230 5.41 5.98 2.56
CA ASP A 230 4.37 5.02 2.93
C ASP A 230 2.99 5.56 2.54
N LEU A 231 2.39 4.97 1.50
CA LEU A 231 1.11 5.44 0.94
C LEU A 231 -0.05 5.31 1.94
N GLN A 232 -0.05 4.27 2.80
CA GLN A 232 -1.09 4.15 3.80
C GLN A 232 -0.95 5.21 4.89
N LEU A 233 0.28 5.54 5.28
CA LEU A 233 0.53 6.63 6.21
C LEU A 233 0.09 7.97 5.60
N ALA A 234 0.44 8.21 4.34
CA ALA A 234 0.04 9.42 3.62
C ALA A 234 -1.49 9.56 3.52
N TYR A 235 -2.19 8.45 3.28
CA TYR A 235 -3.64 8.41 3.26
C TYR A 235 -4.25 8.68 4.66
N ASP A 236 -3.73 8.02 5.69
CA ASP A 236 -4.20 8.22 7.07
C ASP A 236 -3.98 9.66 7.57
N LEU A 237 -2.93 10.33 7.09
CA LEU A 237 -2.64 11.76 7.34
C LEU A 237 -3.45 12.72 6.45
N LYS A 238 -4.24 12.20 5.49
CA LYS A 238 -5.04 12.99 4.53
C LYS A 238 -4.20 13.86 3.58
N VAL A 239 -2.95 13.50 3.35
CA VAL A 239 -2.07 14.18 2.40
C VAL A 239 -2.06 13.51 1.02
N LEU A 240 -2.51 12.24 0.96
CA LEU A 240 -2.78 11.48 -0.26
C LEU A 240 -4.26 11.50 -0.63
#